data_6347aab04ab3b3edc5e621ddbcecd4b4
#
_entry.id   6347aab04ab3b3edc5e621ddbcecd4b4
#
_cell.length_a   1.000
_cell.length_b   1.000
_cell.length_c   1.000
_cell.angle_alpha   90.00
_cell.angle_beta   90.00
_cell.angle_gamma   90.00
#
_symmetry.space_group_name_H-M   'P 1'
#
loop_
_entity.id
_entity.type
_entity.pdbx_description
1 polymer ?
#
loop_
_entity_poly.entity_id
_entity_poly.type
_entity_poly.pdbx_seq_one_letter_code
_entity_poly.pdbx_strand_id
1 'polypeptide(L)'
;SHLISEQFREYCQKINDILSLFNDRIIINEIKPIYSKGGHSELSPTLIYTLSIDGKNTTLQDRNEVSFDYYLSDGDKSAIALASFLAKIEIMKNLDKKIIIIDDPFTSFDSGRKQRTIDLLAKLSCKVSQFILLTHDIDFGEKISHRIYPKKDLLTLQMFNHCNSTNIKTINFSREMLMGLMKNISLLHDFSKSGADNEAELNNVYSALRL
;
A
#
# COMPACT_ATOMS: atom_id res chain seq x y z
N SER A 1 -3.73 -34.00 1.72
CA SER A 1 -2.70 -33.44 0.83
C SER A 1 -3.27 -32.77 -0.43
N HIS A 2 -4.28 -33.33 -1.11
CA HIS A 2 -4.87 -32.74 -2.33
C HIS A 2 -5.57 -31.37 -2.06
N LEU A 3 -6.34 -31.26 -0.98
CA LEU A 3 -7.05 -30.04 -0.58
C LEU A 3 -6.10 -28.85 -0.33
N ILE A 4 -4.96 -29.12 0.29
CA ILE A 4 -3.95 -28.08 0.59
C ILE A 4 -3.33 -27.56 -0.71
N SER A 5 -3.05 -28.43 -1.68
CA SER A 5 -2.49 -28.03 -2.97
C SER A 5 -3.46 -27.18 -3.81
N GLU A 6 -4.76 -27.46 -3.74
CA GLU A 6 -5.79 -26.66 -4.41
C GLU A 6 -5.91 -25.25 -3.79
N GLN A 7 -5.88 -25.14 -2.46
CA GLN A 7 -5.92 -23.84 -1.78
C GLN A 7 -4.71 -22.97 -2.13
N PHE A 8 -3.51 -23.55 -2.21
CA PHE A 8 -2.32 -22.80 -2.64
C PHE A 8 -2.40 -22.37 -4.10
N ARG A 9 -2.99 -23.19 -4.96
CA ARG A 9 -3.19 -22.85 -6.37
C ARG A 9 -4.19 -21.68 -6.51
N GLU A 10 -5.31 -21.74 -5.81
CA GLU A 10 -6.29 -20.65 -5.77
C GLU A 10 -5.67 -19.36 -5.26
N TYR A 11 -4.89 -19.44 -4.18
CA TYR A 11 -4.19 -18.29 -3.62
C TYR A 11 -3.20 -17.69 -4.61
N CYS A 12 -2.39 -18.53 -5.26
CA CYS A 12 -1.44 -18.13 -6.29
C CYS A 12 -2.13 -17.41 -7.46
N GLN A 13 -3.25 -17.95 -7.93
CA GLN A 13 -4.06 -17.35 -9.00
C GLN A 13 -4.59 -15.97 -8.58
N LYS A 14 -5.13 -15.84 -7.38
CA LYS A 14 -5.62 -14.57 -6.83
C LYS A 14 -4.52 -13.50 -6.73
N ILE A 15 -3.32 -13.90 -6.31
CA ILE A 15 -2.18 -12.97 -6.29
C ILE A 15 -1.86 -12.49 -7.70
N ASN A 16 -1.81 -13.39 -8.68
CA ASN A 16 -1.51 -13.04 -10.07
C ASN A 16 -2.59 -12.14 -10.68
N ASP A 17 -3.87 -12.39 -10.39
CA ASP A 17 -4.98 -11.55 -10.83
C ASP A 17 -4.82 -10.10 -10.34
N ILE A 18 -4.37 -9.93 -9.09
CA ILE A 18 -4.11 -8.60 -8.51
C ILE A 18 -2.81 -8.01 -9.05
N LEU A 19 -1.73 -8.80 -9.16
CA LEU A 19 -0.45 -8.34 -9.69
C LEU A 19 -0.57 -7.84 -11.13
N SER A 20 -1.36 -8.50 -11.97
CA SER A 20 -1.59 -8.07 -13.36
C SER A 20 -2.19 -6.65 -13.45
N LEU A 21 -2.85 -6.17 -12.39
CA LEU A 21 -3.33 -4.80 -12.32
C LEU A 21 -2.19 -3.79 -12.06
N PHE A 22 -1.10 -4.21 -11.44
CA PHE A 22 0.02 -3.35 -11.07
C PHE A 22 1.18 -3.46 -12.05
N ASN A 23 1.48 -4.68 -12.53
CA ASN A 23 2.67 -4.96 -13.31
C ASN A 23 2.57 -6.34 -13.98
N ASP A 24 2.63 -6.39 -15.29
CA ASP A 24 2.57 -7.63 -16.07
C ASP A 24 3.90 -8.42 -16.09
N ARG A 25 5.00 -7.83 -15.55
CA ARG A 25 6.34 -8.45 -15.53
C ARG A 25 6.47 -9.60 -14.55
N ILE A 26 5.68 -9.57 -13.46
CA ILE A 26 5.85 -10.44 -12.30
C ILE A 26 4.69 -11.42 -12.25
N ILE A 27 5.03 -12.70 -12.25
CA ILE A 27 4.07 -13.80 -12.12
C ILE A 27 4.55 -14.72 -11.01
N ILE A 28 3.67 -15.07 -10.08
CA ILE A 28 3.93 -16.13 -9.10
C ILE A 28 3.56 -17.46 -9.73
N ASN A 29 4.56 -18.31 -9.98
CA ASN A 29 4.36 -19.61 -10.60
C ASN A 29 3.90 -20.66 -9.59
N GLU A 30 4.46 -20.62 -8.38
CA GLU A 30 4.18 -21.62 -7.36
C GLU A 30 4.42 -21.08 -5.95
N ILE A 31 3.63 -21.58 -5.00
CA ILE A 31 3.81 -21.36 -3.56
C ILE A 31 3.91 -22.72 -2.88
N LYS A 32 5.02 -22.98 -2.20
CA LYS A 32 5.27 -24.24 -1.47
C LYS A 32 5.46 -23.99 0.01
N PRO A 33 4.77 -24.73 0.90
CA PRO A 33 5.09 -24.73 2.32
C PRO A 33 6.33 -25.57 2.59
N ILE A 34 7.30 -25.03 3.31
CA ILE A 34 8.41 -25.78 3.89
C ILE A 34 8.20 -25.91 5.40
N TYR A 35 8.27 -27.14 5.88
CA TYR A 35 8.23 -27.44 7.30
C TYR A 35 9.66 -27.64 7.81
N SER A 36 10.14 -26.80 8.72
CA SER A 36 11.44 -26.98 9.37
C SER A 36 11.41 -28.24 10.24
N LYS A 37 12.36 -29.15 10.04
CA LYS A 37 12.55 -30.32 10.93
C LYS A 37 13.31 -29.83 12.18
N GLY A 38 12.67 -29.75 13.33
CA GLY A 38 13.34 -29.58 14.64
C GLY A 38 12.57 -28.75 15.64
N GLY A 39 12.20 -29.37 16.78
CA GLY A 39 11.76 -28.74 18.02
C GLY A 39 10.25 -28.75 18.28
N HIS A 40 9.88 -28.88 19.55
CA HIS A 40 8.52 -28.98 20.09
C HIS A 40 7.70 -27.69 20.06
N SER A 41 7.72 -26.92 18.98
CA SER A 41 6.80 -25.78 18.77
C SER A 41 5.92 -26.03 17.55
N GLU A 42 4.67 -25.59 17.61
CA GLU A 42 3.76 -25.61 16.47
C GLU A 42 4.43 -24.95 15.26
N LEU A 43 4.81 -25.79 14.29
CA LEU A 43 5.59 -25.39 13.13
C LEU A 43 4.69 -24.60 12.18
N SER A 44 4.76 -23.28 12.23
CA SER A 44 4.24 -22.46 11.15
C SER A 44 5.08 -22.74 9.88
N PRO A 45 4.47 -23.20 8.78
CA PRO A 45 5.22 -23.45 7.56
C PRO A 45 5.77 -22.14 7.00
N THR A 46 7.04 -22.15 6.59
CA THR A 46 7.60 -21.08 5.77
C THR A 46 7.13 -21.26 4.34
N LEU A 47 6.58 -20.21 3.74
CA LEU A 47 6.15 -20.25 2.34
C LEU A 47 7.31 -19.84 1.43
N ILE A 48 7.59 -20.68 0.43
CA ILE A 48 8.50 -20.36 -0.65
C ILE A 48 7.68 -19.98 -1.89
N TYR A 49 8.06 -18.87 -2.51
CA TYR A 49 7.48 -18.38 -3.73
C TYR A 49 8.46 -18.58 -4.89
N THR A 50 8.01 -19.23 -5.95
CA THR A 50 8.73 -19.25 -7.23
C THR A 50 8.10 -18.20 -8.13
N LEU A 51 8.90 -17.25 -8.60
CA LEU A 51 8.46 -16.13 -9.41
C LEU A 51 9.02 -16.23 -10.82
N SER A 52 8.29 -15.70 -11.79
CA SER A 52 8.80 -15.35 -13.10
C SER A 52 8.84 -13.83 -13.21
N ILE A 53 10.00 -13.27 -13.57
CA ILE A 53 10.20 -11.85 -13.82
C ILE A 53 10.69 -11.72 -15.25
N ASP A 54 9.94 -11.02 -16.10
CA ASP A 54 10.24 -10.89 -17.53
C ASP A 54 10.47 -12.26 -18.21
N GLY A 55 9.70 -13.30 -17.80
CA GLY A 55 9.79 -14.66 -18.33
C GLY A 55 10.95 -15.51 -17.76
N LYS A 56 11.76 -14.99 -16.83
CA LYS A 56 12.84 -15.75 -16.16
C LYS A 56 12.39 -16.21 -14.79
N ASN A 57 12.46 -17.50 -14.53
CA ASN A 57 12.10 -18.07 -13.25
C ASN A 57 13.20 -17.82 -12.20
N THR A 58 12.78 -17.43 -10.99
CA THR A 58 13.65 -17.29 -9.83
C THR A 58 12.91 -17.69 -8.56
N THR A 59 13.65 -18.10 -7.52
CA THR A 59 13.08 -18.55 -6.23
C THR A 59 13.47 -17.60 -5.12
N LEU A 60 12.52 -17.23 -4.27
CA LEU A 60 12.69 -16.26 -3.19
C LEU A 60 13.67 -16.65 -2.08
N GLN A 61 14.15 -17.91 -2.05
CA GLN A 61 14.98 -18.42 -0.95
C GLN A 61 16.38 -18.86 -1.36
N ASP A 62 16.80 -18.70 -2.60
CA ASP A 62 18.12 -19.18 -3.00
C ASP A 62 19.21 -18.23 -2.48
N ARG A 63 19.84 -18.61 -1.34
CA ARG A 63 20.92 -17.84 -0.72
C ARG A 63 22.22 -17.86 -1.56
N ASN A 64 22.29 -18.71 -2.58
CA ASN A 64 23.46 -18.91 -3.43
C ASN A 64 23.34 -18.26 -4.81
N GLU A 65 22.14 -17.84 -5.23
CA GLU A 65 21.93 -17.03 -6.43
C GLU A 65 21.87 -15.55 -6.06
N VAL A 66 22.19 -14.68 -7.01
CA VAL A 66 22.15 -13.21 -6.86
C VAL A 66 20.83 -12.81 -6.21
N SER A 67 20.92 -12.21 -5.03
CA SER A 67 19.77 -11.95 -4.17
C SER A 67 18.61 -11.33 -4.97
N PHE A 68 17.42 -11.86 -4.76
CA PHE A 68 16.14 -11.37 -5.29
C PHE A 68 15.97 -9.84 -5.17
N ASP A 69 16.64 -9.25 -4.19
CA ASP A 69 16.68 -7.80 -3.96
C ASP A 69 17.25 -7.00 -5.13
N TYR A 70 18.06 -7.61 -5.99
CA TYR A 70 18.64 -6.93 -7.16
C TYR A 70 17.72 -6.89 -8.38
N TYR A 71 16.70 -7.76 -8.45
CA TYR A 71 15.80 -7.85 -9.60
C TYR A 71 14.47 -7.11 -9.43
N LEU A 72 14.08 -6.83 -8.19
CA LEU A 72 12.84 -6.15 -7.85
C LEU A 72 13.09 -4.76 -7.31
N SER A 73 12.40 -3.78 -7.87
CA SER A 73 12.31 -2.45 -7.25
C SER A 73 11.52 -2.51 -5.93
N ASP A 74 11.68 -1.51 -5.08
CA ASP A 74 10.89 -1.43 -3.84
C ASP A 74 9.39 -1.34 -4.13
N GLY A 75 8.99 -0.70 -5.25
CA GLY A 75 7.63 -0.70 -5.73
C GLY A 75 7.13 -2.09 -6.14
N ASP A 76 7.97 -2.95 -6.73
CA ASP A 76 7.60 -4.32 -7.08
C ASP A 76 7.43 -5.18 -5.83
N LYS A 77 8.32 -5.05 -4.84
CA LYS A 77 8.22 -5.73 -3.55
C LYS A 77 6.93 -5.33 -2.82
N SER A 78 6.61 -4.04 -2.80
CA SER A 78 5.38 -3.51 -2.21
C SER A 78 4.14 -4.02 -2.94
N ALA A 79 4.18 -4.13 -4.27
CA ALA A 79 3.07 -4.67 -5.07
C ALA A 79 2.83 -6.15 -4.78
N ILE A 80 3.89 -6.97 -4.69
CA ILE A 80 3.78 -8.39 -4.32
C ILE A 80 3.21 -8.54 -2.91
N ALA A 81 3.70 -7.77 -1.95
CA ALA A 81 3.22 -7.81 -0.56
C ALA A 81 1.73 -7.44 -0.47
N LEU A 82 1.33 -6.34 -1.13
CA LEU A 82 -0.07 -5.90 -1.16
C LEU A 82 -0.96 -6.92 -1.88
N ALA A 83 -0.55 -7.43 -3.04
CA ALA A 83 -1.30 -8.43 -3.79
C ALA A 83 -1.49 -9.72 -2.97
N SER A 84 -0.44 -10.19 -2.30
CA SER A 84 -0.50 -11.37 -1.43
C SER A 84 -1.46 -11.15 -0.24
N PHE A 85 -1.42 -9.97 0.36
CA PHE A 85 -2.33 -9.62 1.46
C PHE A 85 -3.79 -9.57 1.00
N LEU A 86 -4.07 -8.88 -0.11
CA LEU A 86 -5.42 -8.76 -0.66
C LEU A 86 -5.97 -10.10 -1.12
N ALA A 87 -5.15 -10.93 -1.80
CA ALA A 87 -5.53 -12.29 -2.19
C ALA A 87 -5.89 -13.15 -0.98
N LYS A 88 -5.12 -13.05 0.12
CA LYS A 88 -5.43 -13.73 1.38
C LYS A 88 -6.79 -13.31 1.92
N ILE A 89 -7.11 -12.02 1.88
CA ILE A 89 -8.42 -11.52 2.30
C ILE A 89 -9.52 -12.07 1.41
N GLU A 90 -9.34 -12.07 0.08
CA GLU A 90 -10.37 -12.52 -0.87
C GLU A 90 -10.78 -13.99 -0.70
N ILE A 91 -9.87 -14.85 -0.23
CA ILE A 91 -10.19 -16.26 0.05
C ILE A 91 -10.74 -16.48 1.47
N MET A 92 -10.75 -15.47 2.34
CA MET A 92 -11.31 -15.58 3.67
C MET A 92 -12.83 -15.69 3.64
N LYS A 93 -13.37 -16.56 4.51
CA LYS A 93 -14.82 -16.65 4.75
C LYS A 93 -15.29 -15.56 5.72
N ASN A 94 -16.57 -15.17 5.59
CA ASN A 94 -17.24 -14.23 6.50
C ASN A 94 -16.51 -12.86 6.57
N LEU A 95 -16.20 -12.30 5.41
CA LEU A 95 -15.59 -10.96 5.32
C LEU A 95 -16.48 -9.87 5.94
N ASP A 96 -17.79 -10.02 5.84
CA ASP A 96 -18.82 -9.17 6.46
C ASP A 96 -18.69 -9.06 7.98
N LYS A 97 -17.93 -9.95 8.63
CA LYS A 97 -17.64 -9.96 10.07
C LYS A 97 -16.19 -9.58 10.41
N LYS A 98 -15.41 -9.16 9.43
CA LYS A 98 -13.98 -8.83 9.61
C LYS A 98 -13.76 -7.33 9.66
N ILE A 99 -12.80 -6.93 10.48
CA ILE A 99 -12.22 -5.58 10.49
C ILE A 99 -10.88 -5.67 9.78
N ILE A 100 -10.68 -4.87 8.76
CA ILE A 100 -9.41 -4.80 8.01
C ILE A 100 -8.78 -3.45 8.28
N ILE A 101 -7.52 -3.48 8.72
CA ILE A 101 -6.70 -2.30 8.97
C ILE A 101 -5.52 -2.35 7.99
N ILE A 102 -5.30 -1.28 7.27
CA ILE A 102 -4.20 -1.13 6.33
C ILE A 102 -3.46 0.17 6.67
N ASP A 103 -2.14 0.06 6.79
CA ASP A 103 -1.26 1.18 7.08
C ASP A 103 -0.33 1.41 5.87
N ASP A 104 -0.40 2.61 5.28
CA ASP A 104 0.37 3.08 4.14
C ASP A 104 0.61 2.03 3.02
N PRO A 105 -0.46 1.54 2.35
CA PRO A 105 -0.37 0.38 1.44
C PRO A 105 0.39 0.63 0.13
N PHE A 106 0.91 1.82 -0.11
CA PHE A 106 1.44 2.27 -1.41
C PHE A 106 2.81 2.93 -1.33
N THR A 107 3.60 2.60 -0.30
CA THR A 107 5.01 3.02 -0.22
C THR A 107 5.72 2.65 -1.52
N SER A 108 6.37 3.63 -2.17
CA SER A 108 7.10 3.46 -3.44
C SER A 108 6.25 3.17 -4.70
N PHE A 109 4.93 3.43 -4.67
CA PHE A 109 4.07 3.28 -5.85
C PHE A 109 4.08 4.55 -6.72
N ASP A 110 4.13 4.34 -8.04
CA ASP A 110 3.83 5.38 -9.01
C ASP A 110 2.33 5.75 -9.03
N SER A 111 1.97 6.82 -9.76
CA SER A 111 0.60 7.32 -9.82
C SER A 111 -0.40 6.30 -10.38
N GLY A 112 0.01 5.45 -11.33
CA GLY A 112 -0.83 4.43 -11.93
C GLY A 112 -1.16 3.32 -10.93
N ARG A 113 -0.15 2.82 -10.22
CA ARG A 113 -0.31 1.82 -9.16
C ARG A 113 -1.14 2.37 -7.99
N LYS A 114 -0.92 3.64 -7.57
CA LYS A 114 -1.76 4.30 -6.56
C LYS A 114 -3.23 4.31 -6.94
N GLN A 115 -3.55 4.68 -8.19
CA GLN A 115 -4.94 4.72 -8.65
C GLN A 115 -5.62 3.34 -8.61
N ARG A 116 -4.93 2.30 -9.05
CA ARG A 116 -5.45 0.92 -9.01
C ARG A 116 -5.62 0.41 -7.58
N THR A 117 -4.70 0.78 -6.69
CA THR A 117 -4.83 0.49 -5.24
C THR A 117 -6.08 1.13 -4.66
N ILE A 118 -6.37 2.39 -4.99
CA ILE A 118 -7.60 3.07 -4.57
C ILE A 118 -8.85 2.27 -4.96
N ASP A 119 -8.91 1.82 -6.23
CA ASP A 119 -10.07 1.08 -6.72
C ASP A 119 -10.22 -0.29 -6.03
N LEU A 120 -9.11 -0.98 -5.75
CA LEU A 120 -9.11 -2.26 -5.03
C LEU A 120 -9.55 -2.08 -3.57
N LEU A 121 -9.00 -1.10 -2.86
CA LEU A 121 -9.33 -0.85 -1.46
C LEU A 121 -10.76 -0.34 -1.28
N ALA A 122 -11.26 0.49 -2.20
CA ALA A 122 -12.65 0.93 -2.19
C ALA A 122 -13.62 -0.25 -2.40
N LYS A 123 -13.29 -1.20 -3.28
CA LYS A 123 -14.08 -2.44 -3.44
C LYS A 123 -14.02 -3.32 -2.19
N LEU A 124 -12.87 -3.42 -1.55
CA LEU A 124 -12.69 -4.19 -0.33
C LEU A 124 -13.50 -3.60 0.83
N SER A 125 -13.52 -2.27 0.97
CA SER A 125 -14.26 -1.60 2.06
C SER A 125 -15.75 -1.92 2.08
N CYS A 126 -16.35 -2.21 0.91
CA CYS A 126 -17.76 -2.61 0.80
C CYS A 126 -18.04 -4.07 1.20
N LYS A 127 -17.01 -4.91 1.35
CA LYS A 127 -17.13 -6.35 1.61
C LYS A 127 -16.92 -6.73 3.07
N VAL A 128 -16.38 -5.83 3.87
CA VAL A 128 -15.95 -6.08 5.25
C VAL A 128 -16.84 -5.35 6.25
N SER A 129 -16.83 -5.80 7.51
CA SER A 129 -17.59 -5.15 8.59
C SER A 129 -17.11 -3.73 8.85
N GLN A 130 -15.79 -3.54 8.87
CA GLN A 130 -15.15 -2.24 9.04
C GLN A 130 -13.83 -2.23 8.28
N PHE A 131 -13.56 -1.10 7.61
CA PHE A 131 -12.31 -0.86 6.91
C PHE A 131 -11.65 0.39 7.50
N ILE A 132 -10.41 0.24 7.97
CA ILE A 132 -9.60 1.32 8.54
C ILE A 132 -8.37 1.46 7.67
N LEU A 133 -8.21 2.63 7.08
CA LEU A 133 -7.04 2.99 6.29
C LEU A 133 -6.29 4.10 7.00
N LEU A 134 -5.02 3.87 7.27
CA LEU A 134 -4.08 4.86 7.77
C LEU A 134 -3.19 5.32 6.62
N THR A 135 -2.98 6.61 6.48
CA THR A 135 -2.10 7.16 5.45
C THR A 135 -1.58 8.54 5.85
N HIS A 136 -0.36 8.83 5.46
CA HIS A 136 0.21 10.17 5.55
C HIS A 136 0.04 10.98 4.24
N ASP A 137 -0.43 10.35 3.15
CA ASP A 137 -0.66 10.96 1.84
C ASP A 137 -2.10 11.53 1.76
N ILE A 138 -2.21 12.85 1.86
CA ILE A 138 -3.50 13.57 1.84
C ILE A 138 -4.22 13.39 0.49
N ASP A 139 -3.50 13.43 -0.63
CA ASP A 139 -4.05 13.25 -1.98
C ASP A 139 -4.66 11.85 -2.15
N PHE A 140 -3.96 10.82 -1.64
CA PHE A 140 -4.49 9.47 -1.64
C PHE A 140 -5.75 9.36 -0.75
N GLY A 141 -5.71 9.93 0.47
CA GLY A 141 -6.85 9.97 1.38
C GLY A 141 -8.08 10.63 0.76
N GLU A 142 -7.88 11.75 0.06
CA GLU A 142 -8.95 12.42 -0.67
C GLU A 142 -9.52 11.53 -1.78
N LYS A 143 -8.67 11.02 -2.68
CA LYS A 143 -9.08 10.21 -3.82
C LYS A 143 -9.86 8.96 -3.40
N ILE A 144 -9.39 8.23 -2.38
CA ILE A 144 -10.11 7.05 -1.90
C ILE A 144 -11.44 7.43 -1.23
N SER A 145 -11.48 8.56 -0.51
CA SER A 145 -12.71 9.05 0.10
C SER A 145 -13.80 9.32 -0.94
N HIS A 146 -13.42 9.75 -2.15
CA HIS A 146 -14.34 9.97 -3.26
C HIS A 146 -14.88 8.67 -3.88
N ARG A 147 -14.20 7.55 -3.71
CA ARG A 147 -14.59 6.23 -4.23
C ARG A 147 -15.52 5.45 -3.31
N ILE A 148 -15.60 5.80 -2.03
CA ILE A 148 -16.42 5.08 -1.04
C ILE A 148 -17.84 5.66 -1.03
N TYR A 149 -18.82 4.79 -1.13
CA TYR A 149 -20.25 5.10 -1.05
C TYR A 149 -20.99 4.06 -0.20
N PRO A 150 -22.03 4.45 0.53
CA PRO A 150 -22.50 5.83 0.72
C PRO A 150 -21.60 6.65 1.64
N LYS A 151 -21.52 7.96 1.41
CA LYS A 151 -20.65 8.89 2.18
C LYS A 151 -20.97 8.94 3.68
N LYS A 152 -22.20 8.65 4.09
CA LYS A 152 -22.62 8.62 5.49
C LYS A 152 -21.87 7.56 6.32
N ASP A 153 -21.33 6.52 5.69
CA ASP A 153 -20.61 5.44 6.33
C ASP A 153 -19.08 5.69 6.36
N LEU A 154 -18.64 6.85 5.83
CA LEU A 154 -17.25 7.25 5.78
C LEU A 154 -16.95 8.28 6.87
N LEU A 155 -15.96 7.97 7.71
CA LEU A 155 -15.39 8.90 8.68
C LEU A 155 -13.93 9.17 8.31
N THR A 156 -13.59 10.45 8.12
CA THR A 156 -12.22 10.90 7.81
C THR A 156 -11.66 11.68 8.99
N LEU A 157 -10.51 11.23 9.49
CA LEU A 157 -9.85 11.74 10.69
C LEU A 157 -8.41 12.14 10.40
N GLN A 158 -7.93 13.15 11.08
CA GLN A 158 -6.54 13.58 11.09
C GLN A 158 -6.00 13.53 12.51
N MET A 159 -4.82 12.89 12.66
CA MET A 159 -4.04 12.97 13.89
C MET A 159 -3.11 14.18 13.81
N PHE A 160 -3.02 14.94 14.88
CA PHE A 160 -2.16 16.11 14.96
C PHE A 160 -1.61 16.30 16.38
N ASN A 161 -0.42 16.87 16.46
CA ASN A 161 0.20 17.18 17.75
C ASN A 161 -0.24 18.57 18.23
N HIS A 162 -0.64 18.65 19.49
CA HIS A 162 -0.93 19.91 20.17
C HIS A 162 -0.47 19.83 21.62
N CYS A 163 0.37 20.77 22.07
CA CYS A 163 0.87 20.85 23.45
C CYS A 163 1.41 19.51 23.98
N ASN A 164 2.32 18.85 23.27
CA ASN A 164 2.92 17.57 23.60
C ASN A 164 1.94 16.38 23.72
N SER A 165 0.73 16.50 23.18
CA SER A 165 -0.25 15.42 23.12
C SER A 165 -0.69 15.19 21.66
N THR A 166 -1.01 13.94 21.33
CA THR A 166 -1.63 13.59 20.05
C THR A 166 -3.14 13.71 20.18
N ASN A 167 -3.76 14.48 19.30
CA ASN A 167 -5.18 14.69 19.22
C ASN A 167 -5.73 14.24 17.87
N ILE A 168 -7.04 14.00 17.81
CA ILE A 168 -7.74 13.56 16.61
C ILE A 168 -8.86 14.57 16.30
N LYS A 169 -8.98 14.97 15.04
CA LYS A 169 -10.08 15.80 14.53
C LYS A 169 -10.61 15.24 13.21
N THR A 170 -11.82 15.60 12.84
CA THR A 170 -12.34 15.37 11.49
C THR A 170 -11.57 16.21 10.49
N ILE A 171 -11.25 15.64 9.32
CA ILE A 171 -10.56 16.32 8.23
C ILE A 171 -11.54 16.59 7.08
N ASN A 172 -11.42 17.78 6.48
CA ASN A 172 -11.99 18.09 5.17
C ASN A 172 -10.83 18.18 4.17
N PHE A 173 -10.64 17.16 3.36
CA PHE A 173 -9.51 17.06 2.43
C PHE A 173 -9.44 18.25 1.48
N SER A 174 -10.56 18.65 0.87
CA SER A 174 -10.57 19.78 -0.08
C SER A 174 -10.11 21.07 0.57
N ARG A 175 -10.48 21.30 1.83
CA ARG A 175 -10.05 22.49 2.59
C ARG A 175 -8.55 22.41 2.94
N GLU A 176 -8.07 21.25 3.39
CA GLU A 176 -6.65 21.08 3.74
C GLU A 176 -5.75 21.20 2.50
N MET A 177 -6.15 20.65 1.35
CA MET A 177 -5.43 20.82 0.09
C MET A 177 -5.40 22.28 -0.36
N LEU A 178 -6.54 22.99 -0.26
CA LEU A 178 -6.59 24.42 -0.59
C LEU A 178 -5.68 25.24 0.33
N MET A 179 -5.67 24.95 1.63
CA MET A 179 -4.78 25.61 2.59
C MET A 179 -3.31 25.33 2.28
N GLY A 180 -2.96 24.09 1.91
CA GLY A 180 -1.63 23.71 1.46
C GLY A 180 -1.19 24.49 0.22
N LEU A 181 -2.04 24.56 -0.79
CA LEU A 181 -1.80 25.32 -2.01
C LEU A 181 -1.64 26.84 -1.72
N MET A 182 -2.51 27.42 -0.91
CA MET A 182 -2.42 28.83 -0.51
C MET A 182 -1.12 29.13 0.23
N LYS A 183 -0.68 28.22 1.13
CA LYS A 183 0.60 28.33 1.82
C LYS A 183 1.78 28.31 0.84
N ASN A 184 1.76 27.42 -0.14
CA ASN A 184 2.81 27.32 -1.15
C ASN A 184 2.84 28.57 -2.06
N ILE A 185 1.67 29.08 -2.46
CA ILE A 185 1.57 30.34 -3.23
C ILE A 185 2.14 31.53 -2.41
N SER A 186 1.80 31.62 -1.13
CA SER A 186 2.35 32.68 -0.25
C SER A 186 3.86 32.57 -0.16
N LEU A 187 4.40 31.37 0.06
CA LEU A 187 5.84 31.11 0.14
C LEU A 187 6.58 31.55 -1.15
N LEU A 188 6.05 31.19 -2.32
CA LEU A 188 6.61 31.58 -3.62
C LEU A 188 6.54 33.09 -3.86
N HIS A 189 5.43 33.71 -3.47
CA HIS A 189 5.25 35.17 -3.56
C HIS A 189 6.25 35.93 -2.65
N ASP A 190 6.42 35.48 -1.40
CA ASP A 190 7.36 36.10 -0.46
C ASP A 190 8.80 35.94 -0.96
N PHE A 191 9.15 34.75 -1.45
CA PHE A 191 10.46 34.50 -2.08
C PHE A 191 10.70 35.42 -3.29
N SER A 192 9.68 35.65 -4.11
CA SER A 192 9.80 36.55 -5.30
C SER A 192 10.10 38.00 -4.93
N LYS A 193 9.77 38.41 -3.69
CA LYS A 193 9.98 39.79 -3.20
C LYS A 193 11.29 39.96 -2.43
N SER A 194 11.65 38.99 -1.59
CA SER A 194 12.76 39.13 -0.63
C SER A 194 13.89 38.13 -0.85
N GLY A 195 13.70 37.12 -1.68
CA GLY A 195 14.63 35.99 -1.78
C GLY A 195 14.51 35.04 -0.58
N ALA A 196 15.45 34.11 -0.44
CA ALA A 196 15.57 33.25 0.74
C ALA A 196 16.72 33.73 1.63
N ASP A 197 16.46 33.87 2.91
CA ASP A 197 17.46 34.34 3.89
C ASP A 197 18.41 33.21 4.31
N ASN A 198 18.03 31.95 4.10
CA ASN A 198 18.82 30.77 4.47
C ASN A 198 18.50 29.55 3.59
N GLU A 199 19.35 28.51 3.69
CA GLU A 199 19.22 27.27 2.91
C GLU A 199 17.93 26.49 3.24
N ALA A 200 17.43 26.55 4.46
CA ALA A 200 16.19 25.90 4.87
C ALA A 200 14.97 26.53 4.18
N GLU A 201 14.93 27.85 4.04
CA GLU A 201 13.90 28.56 3.30
C GLU A 201 13.95 28.25 1.81
N LEU A 202 15.16 28.20 1.23
CA LEU A 202 15.36 27.84 -0.16
C LEU A 202 14.84 26.41 -0.44
N ASN A 203 15.10 25.46 0.45
CA ASN A 203 14.57 24.09 0.34
C ASN A 203 13.05 24.03 0.44
N ASN A 204 12.43 24.87 1.27
CA ASN A 204 10.96 24.98 1.34
C ASN A 204 10.38 25.53 0.03
N VAL A 205 11.03 26.50 -0.60
CA VAL A 205 10.64 27.06 -1.90
C VAL A 205 10.75 26.00 -2.99
N TYR A 206 11.84 25.23 -3.04
CA TYR A 206 11.98 24.12 -3.98
C TYR A 206 10.92 23.05 -3.77
N SER A 207 10.55 22.75 -2.53
CA SER A 207 9.48 21.81 -2.23
C SER A 207 8.11 22.32 -2.69
N ALA A 208 7.86 23.63 -2.56
CA ALA A 208 6.63 24.28 -3.02
C ALA A 208 6.50 24.34 -4.56
N LEU A 209 7.63 24.29 -5.30
CA LEU A 209 7.66 24.27 -6.77
C LEU A 209 7.44 22.87 -7.38
N ARG A 210 7.48 21.81 -6.58
CA ARG A 210 7.34 20.41 -7.03
C ARG A 210 5.91 19.88 -6.98
N LEU A 211 4.94 20.77 -6.96
CA LEU A 211 3.51 20.42 -6.98
C LEU A 211 3.06 19.78 -8.29
#